data_719ea83a7f654e1010f0a4b654d3ddfc
#
_entry.id   719ea83a7f654e1010f0a4b654d3ddfc
#
_cell.length_a   1.000
_cell.length_b   1.000
_cell.length_c   1.000
_cell.angle_alpha   90.00
_cell.angle_beta   90.00
_cell.angle_gamma   90.00
#
_symmetry.space_group_name_H-M   'P 1'
#
loop_
_entity.id
_entity.type
_entity.pdbx_description
1 polymer ?
#
loop_
_entity_poly.entity_id
_entity_poly.type
_entity_poly.pdbx_seq_one_letter_code
_entity_poly.pdbx_strand_id
1 'polypeptide(L)'
;MKKKFNIVFMGTPDFAVLPLKALAEYNCDISLVITQPDRPKGRGKKMMAPPVKIAAQALGLNVIQPESMKENAIKERLAALKPDLFVVVAFGHKLSRKILEIPSIYPINIHASLLPAYRGSSPIQAAILNMDREAGVTTM
;
A
#
# COMPACT_ATOMS: atom_id res chain seq x y z
N MET A 1 15.32 19.66 14.93
CA MET A 1 14.82 19.01 13.68
C MET A 1 13.59 18.14 14.01
N LYS A 2 12.54 18.24 13.24
CA LYS A 2 11.44 17.29 13.38
C LYS A 2 11.91 15.90 12.93
N LYS A 3 11.69 14.88 13.74
CA LYS A 3 11.98 13.47 13.38
C LYS A 3 11.13 13.11 12.15
N LYS A 4 11.76 12.64 11.08
CA LYS A 4 11.06 12.04 9.95
C LYS A 4 10.55 10.66 10.36
N PHE A 5 9.30 10.35 10.02
CA PHE A 5 8.80 8.99 10.20
C PHE A 5 9.41 8.06 9.16
N ASN A 6 9.90 6.92 9.64
CA ASN A 6 10.34 5.82 8.80
C ASN A 6 9.11 4.99 8.40
N ILE A 7 8.79 4.97 7.11
CA ILE A 7 7.58 4.36 6.57
C ILE A 7 7.92 3.19 5.66
N VAL A 8 7.19 2.09 5.82
CA VAL A 8 7.04 1.07 4.79
C VAL A 8 5.67 1.26 4.14
N PHE A 9 5.67 1.49 2.84
CA PHE A 9 4.45 1.66 2.05
C PHE A 9 4.07 0.36 1.34
N MET A 10 2.80 -0.02 1.40
CA MET A 10 2.27 -1.22 0.77
C MET A 10 1.04 -0.86 -0.08
N GLY A 11 1.13 -1.02 -1.38
CA GLY A 11 0.04 -0.68 -2.28
C GLY A 11 0.28 -1.20 -3.69
N THR A 12 -0.76 -1.21 -4.53
CA THR A 12 -0.68 -1.83 -5.86
C THR A 12 -1.29 -0.97 -6.97
N PRO A 13 -2.60 -0.61 -6.96
CA PRO A 13 -3.26 0.05 -8.09
C PRO A 13 -3.02 1.56 -8.11
N ASP A 14 -3.54 2.22 -9.14
CA ASP A 14 -3.48 3.68 -9.31
C ASP A 14 -3.96 4.45 -8.08
N PHE A 15 -5.01 3.97 -7.40
CA PHE A 15 -5.51 4.58 -6.18
C PHE A 15 -4.44 4.73 -5.09
N ALA A 16 -3.46 3.85 -5.04
CA ALA A 16 -2.37 3.89 -4.07
C ALA A 16 -1.21 4.83 -4.47
N VAL A 17 -1.17 5.29 -5.71
CA VAL A 17 -0.07 6.15 -6.21
C VAL A 17 -0.11 7.54 -5.59
N LEU A 18 -1.27 8.16 -5.48
CA LEU A 18 -1.41 9.50 -4.88
C LEU A 18 -0.96 9.53 -3.41
N PRO A 19 -1.39 8.62 -2.54
CA PRO A 19 -0.87 8.56 -1.17
C PRO A 19 0.65 8.36 -1.11
N LEU A 20 1.22 7.53 -1.96
CA LEU A 20 2.68 7.33 -2.02
C LEU A 20 3.41 8.64 -2.36
N LYS A 21 2.97 9.34 -3.38
CA LYS A 21 3.54 10.62 -3.80
C LYS A 21 3.42 11.68 -2.69
N ALA A 22 2.25 11.78 -2.08
CA ALA A 22 2.02 12.71 -0.98
C ALA A 22 2.98 12.47 0.20
N LEU A 23 3.18 11.21 0.60
CA LEU A 23 4.14 10.88 1.66
C LEU A 23 5.57 11.26 1.28
N ALA A 24 5.98 11.03 0.04
CA ALA A 24 7.30 11.42 -0.45
C ALA A 24 7.50 12.96 -0.44
N GLU A 25 6.47 13.73 -0.81
CA GLU A 25 6.48 15.19 -0.79
C GLU A 25 6.49 15.76 0.63
N TYR A 26 5.82 15.11 1.59
CA TYR A 26 5.80 15.51 2.99
C TYR A 26 7.07 15.18 3.77
N ASN A 27 8.13 14.84 3.06
CA ASN A 27 9.45 14.60 3.68
C ASN A 27 9.45 13.43 4.70
N CYS A 28 8.61 12.43 4.46
CA CYS A 28 8.69 11.15 5.15
C CYS A 28 9.84 10.33 4.59
N ASP A 29 10.46 9.51 5.44
CA ASP A 29 11.47 8.55 5.00
C ASP A 29 10.77 7.23 4.61
N ILE A 30 10.58 7.02 3.31
CA ILE A 30 9.99 5.79 2.78
C ILE A 30 11.12 4.79 2.54
N SER A 31 11.39 3.94 3.51
CA SER A 31 12.50 2.99 3.46
C SER A 31 12.25 1.81 2.52
N LEU A 32 11.00 1.45 2.29
CA LEU A 32 10.61 0.36 1.41
C LEU A 32 9.20 0.54 0.87
N VAL A 33 9.01 0.20 -0.40
CA VAL A 33 7.70 0.04 -1.04
C VAL A 33 7.48 -1.43 -1.37
N ILE A 34 6.34 -1.98 -0.96
CA ILE A 34 5.93 -3.33 -1.28
C ILE A 34 4.69 -3.28 -2.17
N THR A 35 4.73 -3.96 -3.29
CA THR A 35 3.62 -4.04 -4.25
C THR A 35 3.46 -5.46 -4.78
N GLN A 36 2.35 -5.73 -5.43
CA GLN A 36 2.10 -7.02 -6.07
C GLN A 36 3.12 -7.30 -7.20
N PRO A 37 3.42 -8.56 -7.49
CA PRO A 37 4.20 -8.92 -8.68
C PRO A 37 3.62 -8.38 -9.98
N ASP A 38 4.48 -8.22 -10.99
CA ASP A 38 4.03 -7.93 -12.35
C ASP A 38 3.08 -9.03 -12.82
N ARG A 39 2.01 -8.64 -13.48
CA ARG A 39 0.99 -9.60 -13.93
C ARG A 39 0.59 -9.37 -15.37
N PRO A 40 0.19 -10.44 -16.10
CA PRO A 40 -0.38 -10.29 -17.42
C PRO A 40 -1.66 -9.45 -17.36
N LYS A 41 -1.75 -8.40 -18.19
CA LYS A 41 -2.91 -7.50 -18.24
C LYS A 41 -3.33 -7.22 -19.68
N GLY A 42 -4.64 -7.04 -19.88
CA GLY A 42 -5.22 -6.64 -21.15
C GLY A 42 -5.30 -7.77 -22.20
N ARG A 43 -5.79 -7.41 -23.42
CA ARG A 43 -5.77 -8.28 -24.58
C ARG A 43 -4.33 -8.55 -25.00
N GLY A 44 -3.93 -9.81 -25.08
CA GLY A 44 -2.55 -10.22 -25.38
C GLY A 44 -1.68 -10.53 -24.17
N LYS A 45 -2.19 -10.42 -22.94
CA LYS A 45 -1.53 -10.86 -21.69
C LYS A 45 -0.08 -10.37 -21.53
N LYS A 46 0.19 -9.13 -21.92
CA LYS A 46 1.52 -8.52 -21.66
C LYS A 46 1.74 -8.37 -20.17
N MET A 47 2.94 -8.73 -19.72
CA MET A 47 3.36 -8.48 -18.34
C MET A 47 3.41 -6.99 -18.08
N MET A 48 2.66 -6.52 -17.07
CA MET A 48 2.60 -5.12 -16.69
C MET A 48 2.96 -4.95 -15.22
N ALA A 49 3.80 -3.95 -14.97
CA ALA A 49 4.13 -3.55 -13.62
C ALA A 49 2.93 -2.87 -12.94
N PRO A 50 2.74 -3.09 -11.64
CA PRO A 50 1.75 -2.33 -10.88
C PRO A 50 2.04 -0.83 -10.92
N PRO A 51 1.01 0.03 -10.93
CA PRO A 51 1.18 1.49 -10.92
C PRO A 51 2.06 1.99 -9.78
N VAL A 52 1.96 1.40 -8.59
CA VAL A 52 2.80 1.74 -7.44
C VAL A 52 4.28 1.44 -7.69
N LYS A 53 4.62 0.34 -8.37
CA LYS A 53 6.01 0.04 -8.76
C LYS A 53 6.59 1.15 -9.64
N ILE A 54 5.84 1.54 -10.67
CA ILE A 54 6.26 2.58 -11.62
C ILE A 54 6.49 3.91 -10.89
N ALA A 55 5.54 4.31 -10.05
CA ALA A 55 5.64 5.54 -9.27
C ALA A 55 6.81 5.51 -8.28
N ALA A 56 7.00 4.40 -7.55
CA ALA A 56 8.08 4.26 -6.59
C ALA A 56 9.46 4.30 -7.27
N GLN A 57 9.62 3.66 -8.41
CA GLN A 57 10.85 3.70 -9.20
C GLN A 57 11.16 5.13 -9.70
N ALA A 58 10.14 5.86 -10.17
CA ALA A 58 10.29 7.25 -10.59
C ALA A 58 10.70 8.18 -9.42
N LEU A 59 10.33 7.84 -8.20
CA LEU A 59 10.73 8.55 -6.98
C LEU A 59 12.07 8.07 -6.41
N GLY A 60 12.74 7.12 -7.03
CA GLY A 60 14.01 6.54 -6.56
C GLY A 60 13.88 5.69 -5.29
N LEU A 61 12.69 5.16 -5.01
CA LEU A 61 12.42 4.36 -3.82
C LEU A 61 12.74 2.87 -4.04
N ASN A 62 13.14 2.20 -2.97
CA ASN A 62 13.32 0.75 -2.99
C ASN A 62 11.99 0.01 -3.11
N VAL A 63 11.89 -0.92 -4.05
CA VAL A 63 10.66 -1.69 -4.31
C VAL A 63 10.93 -3.18 -4.21
N ILE A 64 10.04 -3.91 -3.55
CA ILE A 64 9.99 -5.37 -3.60
C ILE A 64 8.58 -5.86 -4.00
N GLN A 65 8.55 -7.03 -4.62
CA GLN A 65 7.32 -7.64 -5.15
C GLN A 65 7.23 -9.11 -4.70
N PRO A 66 7.01 -9.37 -3.39
CA PRO A 66 6.92 -10.74 -2.91
C PRO A 66 5.65 -11.44 -3.43
N GLU A 67 5.75 -12.71 -3.76
CA GLU A 67 4.59 -13.54 -4.11
C GLU A 67 3.69 -13.79 -2.89
N SER A 68 4.25 -13.77 -1.70
CA SER A 68 3.55 -13.98 -0.46
C SER A 68 4.16 -13.19 0.69
N MET A 69 3.30 -12.62 1.55
CA MET A 69 3.71 -11.98 2.79
C MET A 69 3.92 -12.95 3.97
N LYS A 70 3.76 -14.26 3.72
CA LYS A 70 3.90 -15.29 4.77
C LYS A 70 5.35 -15.72 5.02
N GLU A 71 6.25 -15.40 4.11
CA GLU A 71 7.65 -15.78 4.20
C GLU A 71 8.35 -15.12 5.39
N ASN A 72 9.14 -15.91 6.12
CA ASN A 72 9.89 -15.40 7.27
C ASN A 72 10.92 -14.35 6.85
N ALA A 73 11.55 -14.50 5.68
CA ALA A 73 12.49 -13.53 5.14
C ALA A 73 11.89 -12.12 4.98
N ILE A 74 10.61 -12.02 4.58
CA ILE A 74 9.90 -10.75 4.50
C ILE A 74 9.72 -10.12 5.88
N LYS A 75 9.31 -10.91 6.87
CA LYS A 75 9.13 -10.43 8.25
C LYS A 75 10.44 -9.93 8.85
N GLU A 76 11.52 -10.69 8.65
CA GLU A 76 12.86 -10.33 9.12
C GLU A 76 13.35 -9.03 8.46
N ARG A 77 13.14 -8.89 7.16
CA ARG A 77 13.48 -7.67 6.42
C ARG A 77 12.70 -6.47 6.93
N LEU A 78 11.39 -6.60 7.15
CA LEU A 78 10.56 -5.54 7.69
C LEU A 78 10.98 -5.13 9.10
N ALA A 79 11.25 -6.11 9.97
CA ALA A 79 11.72 -5.85 11.32
C ALA A 79 13.10 -5.15 11.35
N ALA A 80 14.01 -5.54 10.45
CA ALA A 80 15.34 -4.92 10.33
C ALA A 80 15.28 -3.45 9.91
N LEU A 81 14.27 -3.04 9.16
CA LEU A 81 14.05 -1.64 8.78
C LEU A 81 13.62 -0.75 9.95
N LYS A 82 13.13 -1.32 11.05
CA LYS A 82 12.62 -0.60 12.23
C LYS A 82 11.63 0.50 11.85
N PRO A 83 10.55 0.20 11.12
CA PRO A 83 9.60 1.20 10.67
C PRO A 83 8.84 1.81 11.84
N ASP A 84 8.54 3.09 11.74
CA ASP A 84 7.60 3.77 12.65
C ASP A 84 6.16 3.47 12.25
N LEU A 85 5.89 3.45 10.95
CA LEU A 85 4.55 3.26 10.39
C LEU A 85 4.56 2.29 9.21
N PHE A 86 3.50 1.50 9.11
CA PHE A 86 3.08 0.93 7.83
C PHE A 86 1.94 1.78 7.26
N VAL A 87 2.01 2.09 5.97
CA VAL A 87 0.91 2.70 5.23
C VAL A 87 0.45 1.73 4.16
N VAL A 88 -0.76 1.21 4.29
CA VAL A 88 -1.33 0.17 3.42
C VAL A 88 -2.48 0.76 2.61
N VAL A 89 -2.41 0.64 1.30
CA VAL A 89 -3.43 1.20 0.38
C VAL A 89 -3.71 0.21 -0.74
N ALA A 90 -4.84 -0.47 -0.69
CA ALA A 90 -5.23 -1.42 -1.74
C ALA A 90 -4.10 -2.39 -2.12
N PHE A 91 -3.48 -3.01 -1.14
CA PHE A 91 -2.27 -3.83 -1.33
C PHE A 91 -2.55 -5.19 -1.99
N GLY A 92 -3.68 -5.82 -1.63
CA GLY A 92 -4.10 -7.10 -2.20
C GLY A 92 -3.51 -8.36 -1.54
N HIS A 93 -2.59 -8.21 -0.58
CA HIS A 93 -2.14 -9.30 0.28
C HIS A 93 -2.72 -9.18 1.69
N LYS A 94 -3.05 -10.32 2.28
CA LYS A 94 -3.38 -10.37 3.71
C LYS A 94 -2.12 -10.21 4.55
N LEU A 95 -2.15 -9.30 5.49
CA LEU A 95 -1.11 -9.09 6.48
C LEU A 95 -1.46 -9.85 7.76
N SER A 96 -0.55 -10.69 8.22
CA SER A 96 -0.73 -11.38 9.49
C SER A 96 -0.58 -10.42 10.67
N ARG A 97 -1.16 -10.77 11.82
CA ARG A 97 -1.00 -10.00 13.05
C ARG A 97 0.48 -9.74 13.39
N LYS A 98 1.32 -10.76 13.21
CA LYS A 98 2.78 -10.64 13.45
C LYS A 98 3.45 -9.59 12.57
N ILE A 99 2.97 -9.38 11.35
CA ILE A 99 3.46 -8.31 10.47
C ILE A 99 2.92 -6.96 10.94
N LEU A 100 1.64 -6.87 11.26
CA LEU A 100 1.00 -5.62 11.69
C LEU A 100 1.55 -5.08 13.02
N GLU A 101 2.17 -5.93 13.83
CA GLU A 101 2.81 -5.56 15.11
C GLU A 101 4.27 -5.08 14.94
N ILE A 102 4.84 -5.10 13.73
CA ILE A 102 6.24 -4.69 13.49
C ILE A 102 6.45 -3.18 13.66
N PRO A 103 5.60 -2.29 13.09
CA PRO A 103 5.85 -0.85 13.22
C PRO A 103 5.76 -0.39 14.67
N SER A 104 6.66 0.52 15.05
CA SER A 104 6.77 1.00 16.44
C SER A 104 5.61 1.89 16.89
N ILE A 105 4.87 2.47 15.92
CA ILE A 105 3.74 3.35 16.20
C ILE A 105 2.45 2.67 15.75
N TYR A 106 2.16 2.63 14.43
CA TYR A 106 0.93 2.05 13.89
C TYR A 106 1.09 1.47 12.49
N PRO A 107 0.33 0.40 12.15
CA PRO A 107 -0.09 0.13 10.78
C PRO A 107 -1.34 0.98 10.47
N ILE A 108 -1.31 1.72 9.37
CA ILE A 108 -2.43 2.54 8.89
C ILE A 108 -2.90 1.99 7.55
N ASN A 109 -4.20 1.77 7.40
CA ASN A 109 -4.81 1.42 6.13
C ASN A 109 -5.64 2.59 5.60
N ILE A 110 -5.48 2.91 4.32
CA ILE A 110 -6.33 3.88 3.62
C ILE A 110 -7.37 3.08 2.84
N HIS A 111 -8.62 3.14 3.30
CA HIS A 111 -9.75 2.43 2.70
C HIS A 111 -10.58 3.38 1.85
N ALA A 112 -10.88 2.97 0.62
CA ALA A 112 -11.57 3.80 -0.38
C ALA A 112 -13.09 3.79 -0.21
N SER A 113 -13.57 3.99 1.00
CA SER A 113 -14.98 4.20 1.31
C SER A 113 -15.17 5.03 2.57
N LEU A 114 -16.37 5.54 2.74
CA LEU A 114 -16.84 6.10 4.01
C LEU A 114 -17.31 4.93 4.91
N LEU A 115 -16.40 4.37 5.71
CA LEU A 115 -16.75 3.27 6.60
C LEU A 115 -17.86 3.67 7.61
N PRO A 116 -18.79 2.77 7.95
CA PRO A 116 -18.78 1.31 7.75
C PRO A 116 -19.30 0.82 6.39
N ALA A 117 -19.63 1.71 5.45
CA ALA A 117 -20.06 1.32 4.12
C ALA A 117 -18.92 0.69 3.33
N TYR A 118 -19.24 -0.34 2.57
CA TYR A 118 -18.33 -1.01 1.64
C TYR A 118 -17.04 -1.53 2.28
N ARG A 119 -17.18 -2.27 3.36
CA ARG A 119 -16.08 -3.12 3.87
C ARG A 119 -15.69 -4.14 2.80
N GLY A 120 -14.44 -4.55 2.77
CA GLY A 120 -13.94 -5.54 1.82
C GLY A 120 -13.06 -4.95 0.73
N SER A 121 -12.87 -5.69 -0.37
CA SER A 121 -11.81 -5.45 -1.35
C SER A 121 -12.20 -4.56 -2.54
N SER A 122 -13.48 -4.21 -2.70
CA SER A 122 -13.99 -3.51 -3.90
C SER A 122 -14.91 -2.32 -3.57
N PRO A 123 -14.50 -1.41 -2.68
CA PRO A 123 -15.38 -0.33 -2.23
C PRO A 123 -15.70 0.68 -3.34
N ILE A 124 -14.76 1.01 -4.21
CA ILE A 124 -14.96 1.96 -5.32
C ILE A 124 -15.99 1.42 -6.29
N GLN A 125 -15.87 0.16 -6.71
CA GLN A 125 -16.80 -0.47 -7.62
C GLN A 125 -18.20 -0.56 -7.02
N ALA A 126 -18.30 -0.88 -5.73
CA ALA A 126 -19.58 -0.96 -5.03
C ALA A 126 -20.29 0.41 -4.99
N ALA A 127 -19.58 1.48 -4.68
CA ALA A 127 -20.15 2.84 -4.65
C ALA A 127 -20.66 3.26 -6.04
N ILE A 128 -19.91 2.93 -7.11
CA ILE A 128 -20.32 3.23 -8.49
C ILE A 128 -21.56 2.42 -8.88
N LEU A 129 -21.58 1.12 -8.60
CA LEU A 129 -22.70 0.24 -8.94
C LEU A 129 -23.99 0.65 -8.20
N ASN A 130 -23.87 1.14 -6.98
CA ASN A 130 -25.00 1.64 -6.21
C ASN A 130 -25.39 3.09 -6.56
N MET A 131 -24.67 3.72 -7.50
CA MET A 131 -24.88 5.10 -7.91
C MET A 131 -24.87 6.07 -6.72
N ASP A 132 -23.97 5.86 -5.78
CA ASP A 132 -23.84 6.73 -4.61
C ASP A 132 -23.47 8.15 -5.04
N ARG A 133 -24.13 9.13 -4.42
CA ARG A 133 -23.87 10.56 -4.68
C ARG A 133 -22.62 11.06 -3.97
N GLU A 134 -22.23 10.37 -2.91
CA GLU A 134 -21.06 10.68 -2.10
C GLU A 134 -20.19 9.45 -1.94
N ALA A 135 -18.89 9.64 -2.06
CA ALA A 135 -17.88 8.64 -1.77
C ALA A 135 -16.75 9.30 -0.98
N GLY A 136 -15.91 8.50 -0.37
CA GLY A 136 -14.82 9.06 0.40
C GLY A 136 -13.78 8.02 0.77
N VAL A 137 -12.92 8.41 1.69
CA VAL A 137 -11.78 7.62 2.17
C VAL A 137 -11.78 7.62 3.69
N THR A 138 -11.50 6.49 4.27
CA THR A 138 -11.31 6.33 5.72
C THR A 138 -9.91 5.83 6.01
N THR A 139 -9.22 6.47 6.94
CA THR A 139 -7.98 5.93 7.52
C THR A 139 -8.32 5.09 8.75
N MET A 140 -7.77 3.92 8.82
CA MET A 140 -8.04 2.99 9.93
C MET A 140 -6.78 2.24 10.36
#